data_27134fda974bbde8a0d8d897d64e760e
#
_entry.id   27134fda974bbde8a0d8d897d64e760e
#
_cell.length_a   1.000
_cell.length_b   1.000
_cell.length_c   1.000
_cell.angle_alpha   90.00
_cell.angle_beta   90.00
_cell.angle_gamma   90.00
#
_symmetry.space_group_name_H-M   'P 1'
#
loop_
_entity.id
_entity.type
_entity.pdbx_description
1 polymer ?
#
loop_
_entity_poly.entity_id
_entity_poly.type
_entity_poly.pdbx_seq_one_letter_code
_entity_poly.pdbx_strand_id
1 'polypeptide(L)'
;KQRDYWYSVARDAVDLESAQEIGRKTGLRSAARLGARKIATCEVPVIFEAPIASSLIGHFASAISGGSLYRKSSFLLDSIGEQVFAPHIQILDLPYLPKGLGSGPFDEDGVATMERKIVENGIVQGYFLGSYSARKLKMDTTGNAGGAHNLIIQSANTLDVPALLKKLHTGLLVT
;
A
#
# COMPACT_ATOMS: atom_id res chain seq x y z
N LYS A 1 19.07 8.13 23.44
CA LYS A 1 17.87 8.96 23.20
C LYS A 1 17.14 8.37 21.99
N GLN A 2 15.85 8.03 22.13
CA GLN A 2 15.02 7.45 21.08
C GLN A 2 13.82 8.35 20.83
N ARG A 3 13.23 8.24 19.65
CA ARG A 3 12.00 8.95 19.25
C ARG A 3 11.19 8.06 18.31
N ASP A 4 9.87 8.21 18.36
CA ASP A 4 8.93 7.61 17.43
C ASP A 4 7.71 8.53 17.30
N TYR A 5 6.77 8.18 16.46
CA TYR A 5 5.55 8.95 16.23
C TYR A 5 4.36 8.02 15.97
N TRP A 6 3.19 8.58 16.12
CA TRP A 6 1.92 8.02 15.67
C TRP A 6 1.02 9.16 15.19
N TYR A 7 0.13 8.88 14.28
CA TYR A 7 -0.83 9.85 13.77
C TYR A 7 -2.13 9.19 13.35
N SER A 8 -3.20 9.97 13.22
CA SER A 8 -4.48 9.58 12.67
C SER A 8 -4.89 10.57 11.60
N VAL A 9 -5.44 10.08 10.49
CA VAL A 9 -5.92 10.91 9.38
C VAL A 9 -7.29 10.39 8.96
N ALA A 10 -8.27 11.30 8.83
CA ALA A 10 -9.61 10.98 8.35
C ALA A 10 -10.22 12.19 7.65
N ARG A 11 -11.21 11.97 6.78
CA ARG A 11 -12.03 13.06 6.19
C ARG A 11 -13.04 13.63 7.17
N ASP A 12 -13.45 12.85 8.15
CA ASP A 12 -14.41 13.23 9.18
C ASP A 12 -13.70 13.24 10.53
N ALA A 13 -13.84 14.34 11.29
CA ALA A 13 -13.18 14.48 12.58
C ALA A 13 -13.60 13.40 13.61
N VAL A 14 -14.82 12.87 13.48
CA VAL A 14 -15.32 11.81 14.39
C VAL A 14 -14.59 10.46 14.20
N ASP A 15 -13.95 10.26 13.06
CA ASP A 15 -13.22 9.05 12.72
C ASP A 15 -11.74 9.12 13.15
N LEU A 16 -11.30 10.25 13.72
CA LEU A 16 -9.94 10.42 14.23
C LEU A 16 -9.74 9.70 15.56
N GLU A 17 -8.57 9.10 15.74
CA GLU A 17 -8.15 8.63 17.07
C GLU A 17 -8.04 9.80 18.05
N SER A 18 -8.36 9.57 19.31
CA SER A 18 -8.20 10.62 20.34
C SER A 18 -6.73 11.01 20.51
N ALA A 19 -6.48 12.28 20.83
CA ALA A 19 -5.13 12.78 21.09
C ALA A 19 -4.44 12.02 22.23
N GLN A 20 -5.20 11.56 23.23
CA GLN A 20 -4.70 10.76 24.33
C GLN A 20 -4.18 9.39 23.84
N GLU A 21 -4.93 8.73 22.95
CA GLU A 21 -4.54 7.43 22.39
C GLU A 21 -3.31 7.56 21.48
N ILE A 22 -3.25 8.61 20.66
CA ILE A 22 -2.07 8.93 19.82
C ILE A 22 -0.84 9.12 20.72
N GLY A 23 -0.97 9.90 21.80
CA GLY A 23 0.12 10.12 22.76
C GLY A 23 0.57 8.83 23.43
N ARG A 24 -0.39 7.98 23.88
CA ARG A 24 -0.11 6.69 24.50
C ARG A 24 0.66 5.75 23.54
N LYS A 25 0.19 5.61 22.31
CA LYS A 25 0.85 4.79 21.27
C LYS A 25 2.26 5.31 20.98
N THR A 26 2.43 6.60 20.77
CA THR A 26 3.73 7.24 20.55
C THR A 26 4.71 6.96 21.69
N GLY A 27 4.27 7.09 22.93
CA GLY A 27 5.08 6.81 24.12
C GLY A 27 5.54 5.36 24.19
N LEU A 28 4.62 4.41 23.98
CA LEU A 28 4.93 2.97 23.97
C LEU A 28 5.92 2.60 22.85
N ARG A 29 5.72 3.13 21.64
CA ARG A 29 6.62 2.90 20.50
C ARG A 29 8.02 3.43 20.79
N SER A 30 8.12 4.65 21.32
CA SER A 30 9.41 5.26 21.69
C SER A 30 10.13 4.45 22.79
N ALA A 31 9.39 3.97 23.79
CA ALA A 31 9.93 3.15 24.86
C ALA A 31 10.43 1.78 24.34
N ALA A 32 9.72 1.17 23.41
CA ALA A 32 10.11 -0.12 22.80
C ALA A 32 11.45 -0.05 22.05
N ARG A 33 11.87 1.15 21.62
CA ARG A 33 13.17 1.37 20.95
C ARG A 33 14.34 1.55 21.91
N LEU A 34 14.10 1.58 23.21
CA LEU A 34 15.18 1.70 24.21
C LEU A 34 16.02 0.41 24.24
N GLY A 35 17.32 0.58 24.47
CA GLY A 35 18.24 -0.56 24.51
C GLY A 35 18.51 -1.22 23.16
N ALA A 36 18.25 -0.52 22.04
CA ALA A 36 18.54 -1.02 20.70
C ALA A 36 20.00 -1.44 20.54
N ARG A 37 20.23 -2.54 19.86
CA ARG A 37 21.57 -3.11 19.57
C ARG A 37 21.62 -3.63 18.14
N LYS A 38 22.84 -3.74 17.61
CA LYS A 38 23.06 -4.34 16.29
C LYS A 38 22.79 -5.84 16.35
N ILE A 39 22.20 -6.35 15.30
CA ILE A 39 22.07 -7.78 15.01
C ILE A 39 23.03 -8.15 13.89
N ALA A 40 23.45 -9.41 13.85
CA ALA A 40 24.25 -9.92 12.74
C ALA A 40 23.40 -9.96 11.45
N THR A 41 24.06 -9.92 10.30
CA THR A 41 23.40 -10.16 9.01
C THR A 41 22.80 -11.56 9.03
N CYS A 42 21.50 -11.66 8.69
CA CYS A 42 20.76 -12.90 8.73
C CYS A 42 19.69 -12.92 7.64
N GLU A 43 19.26 -14.12 7.28
CA GLU A 43 18.11 -14.35 6.41
C GLU A 43 17.02 -15.00 7.25
N VAL A 44 15.93 -14.29 7.46
CA VAL A 44 14.84 -14.71 8.34
C VAL A 44 13.49 -14.21 7.79
N PRO A 45 12.38 -14.85 8.14
CA PRO A 45 11.05 -14.32 7.85
C PRO A 45 10.83 -12.94 8.46
N VAL A 46 10.07 -12.09 7.76
CA VAL A 46 9.82 -10.70 8.18
C VAL A 46 8.32 -10.42 8.19
N ILE A 47 7.86 -9.78 9.26
CA ILE A 47 6.55 -9.13 9.32
C ILE A 47 6.77 -7.62 9.24
N PHE A 48 6.07 -6.95 8.32
CA PHE A 48 6.00 -5.49 8.28
C PHE A 48 4.73 -5.04 8.99
N GLU A 49 4.85 -4.14 9.96
CA GLU A 49 3.70 -3.48 10.58
C GLU A 49 2.89 -2.72 9.51
N ALA A 50 1.57 -2.63 9.65
CA ALA A 50 0.67 -2.08 8.64
C ALA A 50 1.11 -0.70 8.09
N PRO A 51 1.55 0.28 8.90
CA PRO A 51 2.05 1.55 8.38
C PRO A 51 3.28 1.41 7.48
N ILE A 52 4.16 0.45 7.78
CA ILE A 52 5.35 0.18 6.98
C ILE A 52 5.01 -0.67 5.76
N ALA A 53 4.12 -1.65 5.91
CA ALA A 53 3.65 -2.49 4.79
C ALA A 53 2.99 -1.65 3.69
N SER A 54 2.32 -0.55 4.03
CA SER A 54 1.74 0.39 3.05
C SER A 54 2.79 0.98 2.10
N SER A 55 4.03 1.18 2.56
CA SER A 55 5.12 1.67 1.71
C SER A 55 5.52 0.65 0.62
N LEU A 56 5.46 -0.65 0.90
CA LEU A 56 5.70 -1.70 -0.11
C LEU A 56 4.66 -1.63 -1.22
N ILE A 57 3.39 -1.41 -0.86
CA ILE A 57 2.31 -1.23 -1.82
C ILE A 57 2.48 0.08 -2.60
N GLY A 58 2.96 1.14 -1.95
CA GLY A 58 3.32 2.40 -2.61
C GLY A 58 4.41 2.22 -3.67
N HIS A 59 5.43 1.40 -3.41
CA HIS A 59 6.44 1.04 -4.40
C HIS A 59 5.85 0.25 -5.58
N PHE A 60 4.99 -0.71 -5.31
CA PHE A 60 4.26 -1.43 -6.36
C PHE A 60 3.42 -0.48 -7.21
N ALA A 61 2.60 0.38 -6.59
CA ALA A 61 1.77 1.36 -7.28
C ALA A 61 2.62 2.31 -8.16
N SER A 62 3.77 2.75 -7.67
CA SER A 62 4.72 3.56 -8.43
C SER A 62 5.30 2.79 -9.62
N ALA A 63 5.61 1.51 -9.45
CA ALA A 63 6.17 0.67 -10.51
C ALA A 63 5.18 0.42 -11.66
N ILE A 64 3.88 0.29 -11.35
CA ILE A 64 2.83 0.12 -12.36
C ILE A 64 2.17 1.45 -12.81
N SER A 65 2.73 2.60 -12.41
CA SER A 65 2.27 3.90 -12.89
C SER A 65 2.66 4.13 -14.34
N GLY A 66 1.75 4.73 -15.11
CA GLY A 66 1.98 5.02 -16.52
C GLY A 66 3.26 5.81 -16.78
N GLY A 67 3.61 6.73 -15.87
CA GLY A 67 4.86 7.50 -15.93
C GLY A 67 6.12 6.64 -15.85
N SER A 68 6.16 5.66 -14.97
CA SER A 68 7.28 4.72 -14.83
C SER A 68 7.36 3.77 -16.02
N LEU A 69 6.21 3.31 -16.51
CA LEU A 69 6.13 2.34 -17.60
C LEU A 69 6.57 2.93 -18.95
N TYR A 70 6.01 4.08 -19.38
CA TYR A 70 6.39 4.62 -20.70
C TYR A 70 7.84 5.10 -20.75
N ARG A 71 8.42 5.51 -19.63
CA ARG A 71 9.86 5.85 -19.52
C ARG A 71 10.75 4.61 -19.40
N LYS A 72 10.19 3.42 -19.32
CA LYS A 72 10.91 2.15 -19.12
C LYS A 72 11.76 2.16 -17.84
N SER A 73 11.30 2.85 -16.81
CA SER A 73 11.96 2.95 -15.50
C SER A 73 11.30 2.07 -14.43
N SER A 74 10.62 1.02 -14.84
CA SER A 74 9.96 0.06 -13.97
C SER A 74 10.45 -1.36 -14.26
N PHE A 75 10.58 -2.15 -13.20
CA PHE A 75 10.81 -3.60 -13.31
C PHE A 75 9.52 -4.39 -13.60
N LEU A 76 8.35 -3.73 -13.61
CA LEU A 76 7.04 -4.31 -13.90
C LEU A 76 6.54 -3.94 -15.31
N LEU A 77 7.44 -3.68 -16.24
CA LEU A 77 7.09 -3.58 -17.66
C LEU A 77 6.49 -4.90 -18.12
N ASP A 78 5.40 -4.81 -18.91
CA ASP A 78 4.71 -5.96 -19.52
C ASP A 78 4.23 -7.02 -18.50
N SER A 79 4.00 -6.59 -17.23
CA SER A 79 3.64 -7.49 -16.13
C SER A 79 2.13 -7.82 -16.03
N ILE A 80 1.29 -7.32 -16.94
CA ILE A 80 -0.13 -7.72 -16.96
C ILE A 80 -0.23 -9.22 -17.26
N GLY A 81 -0.92 -9.96 -16.39
CA GLY A 81 -1.01 -11.41 -16.45
C GLY A 81 0.09 -12.16 -15.69
N GLU A 82 1.12 -11.45 -15.19
CA GLU A 82 2.21 -12.04 -14.43
C GLU A 82 1.89 -12.10 -12.94
N GLN A 83 2.36 -13.14 -12.28
CA GLN A 83 2.22 -13.31 -10.83
C GLN A 83 3.32 -12.53 -10.10
N VAL A 84 2.94 -11.46 -9.41
CA VAL A 84 3.84 -10.57 -8.66
C VAL A 84 3.68 -10.73 -7.14
N PHE A 85 2.51 -11.17 -6.70
CA PHE A 85 2.20 -11.40 -5.29
C PHE A 85 1.82 -12.87 -5.04
N ALA A 86 1.76 -13.26 -3.77
CA ALA A 86 1.24 -14.56 -3.39
C ALA A 86 -0.22 -14.74 -3.86
N PRO A 87 -0.65 -15.96 -4.23
CA PRO A 87 -1.98 -16.19 -4.83
C PRO A 87 -3.17 -15.78 -3.96
N HIS A 88 -2.97 -15.60 -2.65
CA HIS A 88 -4.03 -15.17 -1.74
C HIS A 88 -4.18 -13.64 -1.63
N ILE A 89 -3.39 -12.87 -2.39
CA ILE A 89 -3.42 -11.40 -2.35
C ILE A 89 -4.31 -10.86 -3.45
N GLN A 90 -5.19 -9.93 -3.05
CA GLN A 90 -6.02 -9.09 -3.90
C GLN A 90 -5.68 -7.62 -3.63
N ILE A 91 -5.58 -6.79 -4.67
CA ILE A 91 -5.43 -5.35 -4.53
C ILE A 91 -6.50 -4.67 -5.38
N LEU A 92 -7.33 -3.87 -4.71
CA LEU A 92 -8.43 -3.14 -5.32
C LEU A 92 -8.12 -1.64 -5.32
N ASP A 93 -8.49 -0.94 -6.39
CA ASP A 93 -8.56 0.52 -6.43
C ASP A 93 -10.03 0.95 -6.39
N LEU A 94 -10.44 1.60 -5.30
CA LEU A 94 -11.85 1.93 -5.00
C LEU A 94 -12.05 3.45 -4.95
N PRO A 95 -12.37 4.10 -6.09
CA PRO A 95 -12.54 5.56 -6.13
C PRO A 95 -13.82 6.07 -5.47
N TYR A 96 -14.78 5.19 -5.14
CA TYR A 96 -16.08 5.57 -4.56
C TYR A 96 -16.23 5.15 -3.09
N LEU A 97 -15.12 4.83 -2.43
CA LEU A 97 -15.16 4.46 -1.02
C LEU A 97 -15.69 5.61 -0.17
N PRO A 98 -16.81 5.46 0.57
CA PRO A 98 -17.33 6.51 1.44
C PRO A 98 -16.26 6.97 2.44
N LYS A 99 -16.07 8.30 2.57
CA LYS A 99 -15.02 8.92 3.41
C LYS A 99 -13.58 8.51 3.07
N GLY A 100 -13.34 7.79 1.97
CA GLY A 100 -12.00 7.42 1.51
C GLY A 100 -11.16 8.65 1.13
N LEU A 101 -9.91 8.73 1.58
CA LEU A 101 -9.04 9.89 1.37
C LEU A 101 -8.77 10.16 -0.12
N GLY A 102 -8.63 9.11 -0.92
CA GLY A 102 -8.39 9.18 -2.36
C GLY A 102 -9.68 9.11 -3.22
N SER A 103 -10.87 9.19 -2.62
CA SER A 103 -12.11 9.07 -3.40
C SER A 103 -12.38 10.29 -4.26
N GLY A 104 -12.77 10.06 -5.51
CA GLY A 104 -13.14 11.08 -6.48
C GLY A 104 -13.82 10.50 -7.71
N PRO A 105 -14.83 11.19 -8.29
CA PRO A 105 -15.59 10.69 -9.43
C PRO A 105 -14.87 10.82 -10.77
N PHE A 106 -13.78 11.58 -10.83
CA PHE A 106 -12.94 11.77 -12.01
C PHE A 106 -11.49 11.97 -11.58
N ASP A 107 -10.56 11.67 -12.45
CA ASP A 107 -9.13 11.85 -12.27
C ASP A 107 -8.66 13.27 -12.64
N GLU A 108 -7.35 13.55 -12.57
CA GLU A 108 -6.79 14.88 -12.88
C GLU A 108 -6.92 15.29 -14.36
N ASP A 109 -7.18 14.34 -15.25
CA ASP A 109 -7.48 14.61 -16.68
C ASP A 109 -9.00 14.80 -16.93
N GLY A 110 -9.85 14.71 -15.91
CA GLY A 110 -11.30 14.76 -16.01
C GLY A 110 -11.93 13.47 -16.52
N VAL A 111 -11.21 12.36 -16.53
CA VAL A 111 -11.72 11.05 -16.93
C VAL A 111 -12.44 10.40 -15.75
N ALA A 112 -13.63 9.84 -16.00
CA ALA A 112 -14.40 9.14 -14.98
C ALA A 112 -13.58 7.98 -14.39
N THR A 113 -13.59 7.89 -13.06
CA THR A 113 -12.92 6.82 -12.33
C THR A 113 -13.79 5.58 -12.28
N MET A 114 -13.21 4.42 -12.02
CA MET A 114 -13.93 3.16 -11.87
C MET A 114 -13.28 2.27 -10.83
N GLU A 115 -14.06 1.43 -10.18
CA GLU A 115 -13.54 0.38 -9.30
C GLU A 115 -12.81 -0.67 -10.13
N ARG A 116 -11.61 -1.03 -9.70
CA ARG A 116 -10.75 -1.95 -10.44
C ARG A 116 -10.05 -2.93 -9.52
N LYS A 117 -9.92 -4.16 -9.99
CA LYS A 117 -8.96 -5.12 -9.44
C LYS A 117 -7.61 -4.85 -10.09
N ILE A 118 -6.65 -4.41 -9.32
CA ILE A 118 -5.29 -4.16 -9.80
C ILE A 118 -4.44 -5.41 -9.72
N VAL A 119 -4.67 -6.20 -8.66
CA VAL A 119 -4.11 -7.56 -8.51
C VAL A 119 -5.24 -8.51 -8.13
N GLU A 120 -5.35 -9.61 -8.83
CA GLU A 120 -6.28 -10.69 -8.54
C GLU A 120 -5.52 -12.01 -8.44
N ASN A 121 -5.69 -12.73 -7.33
CA ASN A 121 -4.95 -13.97 -7.04
C ASN A 121 -3.42 -13.83 -7.20
N GLY A 122 -2.89 -12.68 -6.82
CA GLY A 122 -1.47 -12.36 -6.95
C GLY A 122 -1.02 -11.92 -8.35
N ILE A 123 -1.91 -11.96 -9.34
CA ILE A 123 -1.62 -11.65 -10.75
C ILE A 123 -2.00 -10.19 -11.05
N VAL A 124 -1.11 -9.45 -11.70
CA VAL A 124 -1.35 -8.06 -12.13
C VAL A 124 -2.43 -8.03 -13.22
N GLN A 125 -3.49 -7.25 -12.99
CA GLN A 125 -4.61 -7.12 -13.93
C GLN A 125 -4.55 -5.84 -14.77
N GLY A 126 -3.78 -4.84 -14.33
CA GLY A 126 -3.69 -3.58 -15.05
C GLY A 126 -2.79 -2.55 -14.38
N TYR A 127 -2.65 -1.42 -15.05
CA TYR A 127 -1.79 -0.31 -14.68
C TYR A 127 -2.59 0.91 -14.24
N PHE A 128 -1.92 1.91 -13.66
CA PHE A 128 -2.49 3.25 -13.39
C PHE A 128 -2.11 4.20 -14.51
N LEU A 129 -3.05 4.46 -15.41
CA LEU A 129 -2.82 5.22 -16.63
C LEU A 129 -3.72 6.47 -16.68
N GLY A 130 -3.10 7.66 -16.76
CA GLY A 130 -3.76 8.86 -17.24
C GLY A 130 -3.73 8.91 -18.77
N SER A 131 -4.43 9.88 -19.37
CA SER A 131 -4.60 10.00 -20.83
C SER A 131 -3.27 10.10 -21.60
N TYR A 132 -2.28 10.81 -21.05
CA TYR A 132 -0.97 10.94 -21.70
C TYR A 132 -0.19 9.63 -21.71
N SER A 133 -0.07 9.00 -20.57
CA SER A 133 0.69 7.75 -20.41
C SER A 133 0.05 6.59 -21.18
N ALA A 134 -1.27 6.52 -21.18
CA ALA A 134 -2.03 5.55 -21.96
C ALA A 134 -1.71 5.65 -23.47
N ARG A 135 -1.76 6.86 -24.03
CA ARG A 135 -1.37 7.09 -25.44
C ARG A 135 0.08 6.69 -25.73
N LYS A 136 1.01 6.98 -24.81
CA LYS A 136 2.42 6.58 -24.97
C LYS A 136 2.60 5.07 -24.98
N LEU A 137 1.80 4.34 -24.20
CA LEU A 137 1.82 2.88 -24.11
C LEU A 137 0.90 2.20 -25.13
N LYS A 138 0.15 2.95 -25.94
CA LYS A 138 -0.87 2.46 -26.88
C LYS A 138 -1.96 1.64 -26.18
N MET A 139 -2.36 2.10 -25.01
CA MET A 139 -3.41 1.54 -24.14
C MET A 139 -4.52 2.56 -23.93
N ASP A 140 -5.64 2.14 -23.35
CA ASP A 140 -6.69 3.03 -22.91
C ASP A 140 -6.36 3.63 -21.54
N THR A 141 -6.86 4.86 -21.30
CA THR A 141 -6.78 5.46 -19.97
C THR A 141 -7.60 4.67 -18.95
N THR A 142 -7.12 4.66 -17.72
CA THR A 142 -7.79 3.92 -16.64
C THR A 142 -8.42 4.83 -15.58
N GLY A 143 -8.51 6.15 -15.86
CA GLY A 143 -9.03 7.11 -14.91
C GLY A 143 -8.09 7.29 -13.69
N ASN A 144 -6.79 7.17 -13.91
CA ASN A 144 -5.78 7.25 -12.87
C ASN A 144 -4.71 8.31 -13.17
N ALA A 145 -5.06 9.41 -13.87
CA ALA A 145 -4.23 10.60 -13.88
C ALA A 145 -4.14 11.12 -12.43
N GLY A 146 -2.92 11.32 -11.94
CA GLY A 146 -2.67 11.62 -10.51
C GLY A 146 -2.36 10.38 -9.66
N GLY A 147 -2.65 9.16 -10.13
CA GLY A 147 -2.30 7.90 -9.47
C GLY A 147 -3.49 7.05 -9.03
N ALA A 148 -3.25 6.20 -8.05
CA ALA A 148 -4.29 5.36 -7.44
C ALA A 148 -5.22 6.19 -6.55
N HIS A 149 -6.46 5.72 -6.39
CA HIS A 149 -7.44 6.30 -5.47
C HIS A 149 -7.29 5.69 -4.05
N ASN A 150 -8.18 4.78 -3.67
CA ASN A 150 -8.05 4.07 -2.40
C ASN A 150 -7.62 2.62 -2.67
N LEU A 151 -6.37 2.31 -2.39
CA LEU A 151 -5.86 0.95 -2.52
C LEU A 151 -6.24 0.12 -1.30
N ILE A 152 -7.01 -0.93 -1.52
CA ILE A 152 -7.41 -1.89 -0.49
C ILE A 152 -6.72 -3.21 -0.76
N ILE A 153 -5.90 -3.66 0.18
CA ILE A 153 -5.24 -4.95 0.13
C ILE A 153 -6.11 -5.95 0.91
N GLN A 154 -6.46 -7.05 0.26
CA GLN A 154 -7.19 -8.15 0.87
C GLN A 154 -6.36 -9.42 0.78
N SER A 155 -6.49 -10.27 1.79
CA SER A 155 -5.88 -11.60 1.83
C SER A 155 -6.93 -12.61 2.25
N ALA A 156 -6.95 -13.77 1.60
CA ALA A 156 -7.78 -14.89 2.05
C ALA A 156 -7.29 -15.45 3.40
N ASN A 157 -6.04 -15.20 3.76
CA ASN A 157 -5.45 -15.60 5.04
C ASN A 157 -5.50 -14.43 6.03
N THR A 158 -6.59 -14.32 6.77
CA THR A 158 -6.77 -13.28 7.79
C THR A 158 -6.24 -13.78 9.14
N LEU A 159 -5.04 -13.35 9.50
CA LEU A 159 -4.48 -13.53 10.84
C LEU A 159 -4.32 -12.16 11.47
N ASP A 160 -4.66 -12.05 12.74
CA ASP A 160 -4.33 -10.87 13.53
C ASP A 160 -2.83 -10.79 13.85
N VAL A 161 -2.37 -9.65 14.35
CA VAL A 161 -0.94 -9.44 14.65
C VAL A 161 -0.42 -10.46 15.67
N PRO A 162 -1.11 -10.80 16.77
CA PRO A 162 -0.68 -11.83 17.69
C PRO A 162 -0.51 -13.21 17.02
N ALA A 163 -1.45 -13.62 16.19
CA ALA A 163 -1.36 -14.89 15.45
C ALA A 163 -0.21 -14.90 14.45
N LEU A 164 0.02 -13.78 13.74
CA LEU A 164 1.16 -13.62 12.83
C LEU A 164 2.49 -13.73 13.57
N LEU A 165 2.63 -13.06 14.73
CA LEU A 165 3.82 -13.13 15.57
C LEU A 165 4.07 -14.55 16.09
N LYS A 166 3.02 -15.26 16.51
CA LYS A 166 3.11 -16.67 16.92
C LYS A 166 3.56 -17.55 15.77
N LYS A 167 3.03 -17.33 14.55
CA LYS A 167 3.43 -18.07 13.35
C LYS A 167 4.87 -17.75 12.93
N LEU A 168 5.32 -16.52 13.11
CA LEU A 168 6.68 -16.09 12.80
C LEU A 168 7.71 -16.87 13.62
N HIS A 169 7.42 -17.19 14.88
CA HIS A 169 8.26 -17.87 15.85
C HIS A 169 9.64 -17.21 16.01
N THR A 170 10.48 -17.23 14.97
CA THR A 170 11.77 -16.53 14.88
C THR A 170 11.82 -15.74 13.60
N GLY A 171 12.08 -14.41 13.69
CA GLY A 171 12.10 -13.53 12.55
C GLY A 171 12.20 -12.07 12.97
N LEU A 172 11.92 -11.16 12.06
CA LEU A 172 11.95 -9.73 12.29
C LEU A 172 10.53 -9.13 12.21
N LEU A 173 10.22 -8.24 13.13
CA LEU A 173 9.10 -7.31 13.04
C LEU A 173 9.65 -5.92 12.71
N VAL A 174 9.29 -5.38 11.56
CA VAL A 174 9.66 -4.03 11.13
C VAL A 174 8.52 -3.08 11.44
N THR A 175 8.82 -2.03 12.26
CA THR A 175 7.84 -1.05 12.79
C THR A 175 8.24 0.38 12.45
#